data_4b776474ea5fd5c0c8707c5eea1bf929
#
_entry.id   4b776474ea5fd5c0c8707c5eea1bf929
#
_cell.length_a   1.000
_cell.length_b   1.000
_cell.length_c   1.000
_cell.angle_alpha   90.00
_cell.angle_beta   90.00
_cell.angle_gamma   90.00
#
_symmetry.space_group_name_H-M   'P 1'
#
loop_
_entity.id
_entity.type
_entity.pdbx_description
1 polymer ?
#
loop_
_entity_poly.entity_id
_entity_poly.type
_entity_poly.pdbx_seq_one_letter_code
_entity_poly.pdbx_strand_id
1 'polypeptide(L)'
;YQKLRDQKITDRVKALGIEVQEGDDRTALLEKERVYNLERQKIEFALESFYRSAHSLCFQINKRYIPKYLSIMRVIDRRFETGEIFIKWDDAPDEEWLILIYIKNNSPDEGIVIEDKTNPEKNTSHEYKSNEIFKASDMMVDALTKLLDSERNKRKTNQ
;
A
#
# COMPACT_ATOMS: atom_id res chain seq x y z
N TYR A 1 -20.19 -9.60 -35.96
CA TYR A 1 -20.64 -9.92 -34.60
C TYR A 1 -19.51 -10.40 -33.72
N GLN A 2 -18.73 -11.36 -34.20
CA GLN A 2 -17.53 -11.84 -33.50
C GLN A 2 -16.45 -10.76 -33.43
N LYS A 3 -16.28 -9.95 -34.45
CA LYS A 3 -15.29 -8.85 -34.49
C LYS A 3 -15.53 -7.83 -33.36
N LEU A 4 -16.79 -7.52 -33.08
CA LEU A 4 -17.14 -6.59 -32.01
C LEU A 4 -16.80 -7.16 -30.62
N ARG A 5 -17.02 -8.45 -30.42
CA ARG A 5 -16.66 -9.14 -29.18
C ARG A 5 -15.14 -9.14 -28.99
N ASP A 6 -14.40 -9.49 -30.03
CA ASP A 6 -12.95 -9.56 -29.98
C ASP A 6 -12.35 -8.17 -29.73
N GLN A 7 -12.93 -7.13 -30.32
CA GLN A 7 -12.50 -5.76 -30.08
C GLN A 7 -12.74 -5.34 -28.63
N LYS A 8 -13.87 -5.69 -28.06
CA LYS A 8 -14.17 -5.40 -26.65
C LYS A 8 -13.18 -6.09 -25.71
N ILE A 9 -12.84 -7.35 -26.00
CA ILE A 9 -11.87 -8.11 -25.22
C ILE A 9 -10.48 -7.45 -25.33
N THR A 10 -10.07 -7.10 -26.55
CA THR A 10 -8.79 -6.42 -26.79
C THR A 10 -8.72 -5.10 -26.03
N ASP A 11 -9.75 -4.29 -26.11
CA ASP A 11 -9.81 -3.00 -25.42
C ASP A 11 -9.73 -3.18 -23.88
N ARG A 12 -10.44 -4.17 -23.36
CA ARG A 12 -10.42 -4.47 -21.92
C ARG A 12 -9.04 -4.90 -21.47
N VAL A 13 -8.37 -5.78 -22.21
CA VAL A 13 -7.02 -6.26 -21.89
C VAL A 13 -6.02 -5.11 -21.94
N LYS A 14 -6.09 -4.26 -22.97
CA LYS A 14 -5.23 -3.08 -23.08
C LYS A 14 -5.46 -2.09 -21.93
N ALA A 15 -6.70 -1.93 -21.50
CA ALA A 15 -7.04 -1.04 -20.39
C ALA A 15 -6.40 -1.48 -19.07
N LEU A 16 -6.09 -2.77 -18.91
CA LEU A 16 -5.37 -3.30 -17.75
C LEU A 16 -3.85 -3.08 -17.81
N GLY A 17 -3.34 -2.51 -18.91
CA GLY A 17 -1.92 -2.31 -19.11
C GLY A 17 -1.17 -3.54 -19.62
N ILE A 18 -1.90 -4.55 -20.05
CA ILE A 18 -1.33 -5.78 -20.61
C ILE A 18 -0.90 -5.54 -22.05
N GLU A 19 0.31 -5.96 -22.41
CA GLU A 19 0.81 -5.88 -23.77
C GLU A 19 0.08 -6.87 -24.67
N VAL A 20 -0.56 -6.37 -25.73
CA VAL A 20 -1.24 -7.19 -26.73
C VAL A 20 -0.35 -7.25 -27.97
N GLN A 21 0.03 -8.48 -28.36
CA GLN A 21 0.86 -8.70 -29.54
C GLN A 21 0.00 -8.95 -30.76
N GLU A 22 0.57 -8.63 -31.92
CA GLU A 22 -0.07 -8.93 -33.19
C GLU A 22 -0.18 -10.46 -33.35
N GLY A 23 -1.38 -10.93 -33.72
CA GLY A 23 -1.66 -12.35 -33.80
C GLY A 23 -2.29 -12.98 -32.56
N ASP A 24 -2.45 -12.21 -31.49
CA ASP A 24 -3.17 -12.69 -30.30
C ASP A 24 -4.65 -12.91 -30.66
N ASP A 25 -5.08 -14.14 -30.53
CA ASP A 25 -6.49 -14.49 -30.73
C ASP A 25 -7.27 -14.31 -29.43
N ARG A 26 -8.58 -14.58 -29.49
CA ARG A 26 -9.47 -14.45 -28.34
C ARG A 26 -9.00 -15.30 -27.15
N THR A 27 -8.57 -16.55 -27.40
CA THR A 27 -8.11 -17.45 -26.37
C THR A 27 -6.84 -16.92 -25.69
N ALA A 28 -5.89 -16.39 -26.47
CA ALA A 28 -4.67 -15.80 -25.96
C ALA A 28 -4.95 -14.58 -25.09
N LEU A 29 -5.86 -13.71 -25.53
CA LEU A 29 -6.23 -12.50 -24.78
C LEU A 29 -6.93 -12.83 -23.47
N LEU A 30 -7.85 -13.80 -23.48
CA LEU A 30 -8.54 -14.24 -22.27
C LEU A 30 -7.58 -14.88 -21.27
N GLU A 31 -6.61 -15.65 -21.77
CA GLU A 31 -5.57 -16.24 -20.91
C GLU A 31 -4.67 -15.18 -20.30
N LYS A 32 -4.27 -14.17 -21.06
CA LYS A 32 -3.49 -13.04 -20.53
C LYS A 32 -4.25 -12.30 -19.44
N GLU A 33 -5.53 -12.06 -19.65
CA GLU A 33 -6.38 -11.42 -18.63
C GLU A 33 -6.51 -12.28 -17.38
N ARG A 34 -6.69 -13.59 -17.55
CA ARG A 34 -6.79 -14.54 -16.43
C ARG A 34 -5.51 -14.53 -15.59
N VAL A 35 -4.36 -14.61 -16.22
CA VAL A 35 -3.05 -14.60 -15.55
C VAL A 35 -2.86 -13.28 -14.80
N TYR A 36 -3.16 -12.16 -15.44
CA TYR A 36 -3.07 -10.83 -14.83
C TYR A 36 -3.95 -10.74 -13.58
N ASN A 37 -5.21 -11.15 -13.68
CA ASN A 37 -6.14 -11.09 -12.56
C ASN A 37 -5.70 -11.99 -11.41
N LEU A 38 -5.17 -13.17 -11.72
CA LEU A 38 -4.66 -14.10 -10.70
C LEU A 38 -3.46 -13.51 -9.95
N GLU A 39 -2.51 -12.93 -10.67
CA GLU A 39 -1.35 -12.26 -10.06
C GLU A 39 -1.79 -11.07 -9.20
N ARG A 40 -2.75 -10.30 -9.70
CA ARG A 40 -3.30 -9.16 -8.97
C ARG A 40 -3.95 -9.60 -7.66
N GLN A 41 -4.73 -10.68 -7.69
CA GLN A 41 -5.35 -11.24 -6.49
C GLN A 41 -4.31 -11.73 -5.48
N LYS A 42 -3.21 -12.32 -5.94
CA LYS A 42 -2.12 -12.73 -5.05
C LYS A 42 -1.48 -11.54 -4.35
N ILE A 43 -1.27 -10.45 -5.07
CA ILE A 43 -0.72 -9.21 -4.51
C ILE A 43 -1.67 -8.65 -3.43
N GLU A 44 -2.95 -8.56 -3.76
CA GLU A 44 -3.97 -8.06 -2.83
C GLU A 44 -4.06 -8.91 -1.57
N PHE A 45 -4.01 -10.23 -1.73
CA PHE A 45 -4.05 -11.18 -0.63
C PHE A 45 -2.79 -11.07 0.26
N ALA A 46 -1.62 -10.97 -0.35
CA ALA A 46 -0.36 -10.84 0.40
C ALA A 46 -0.33 -9.55 1.24
N LEU A 47 -0.94 -8.47 0.75
CA LEU A 47 -0.99 -7.21 1.47
C LEU A 47 -2.10 -7.13 2.53
N GLU A 48 -3.04 -8.06 2.53
CA GLU A 48 -4.21 -7.98 3.42
C GLU A 48 -3.84 -7.95 4.90
N SER A 49 -2.92 -8.81 5.33
CA SER A 49 -2.49 -8.85 6.73
C SER A 49 -1.77 -7.57 7.14
N PHE A 50 -0.98 -7.00 6.25
CA PHE A 50 -0.31 -5.73 6.48
C PHE A 50 -1.31 -4.57 6.56
N TYR A 51 -2.33 -4.59 5.71
CA TYR A 51 -3.42 -3.61 5.77
C TYR A 51 -4.16 -3.68 7.11
N ARG A 52 -4.53 -4.88 7.54
CA ARG A 52 -5.23 -5.08 8.81
C ARG A 52 -4.40 -4.58 9.98
N SER A 53 -3.10 -4.87 9.96
CA SER A 53 -2.19 -4.42 11.00
C SER A 53 -2.10 -2.88 11.02
N ALA A 54 -1.91 -2.26 9.85
CA ALA A 54 -1.84 -0.80 9.75
C ALA A 54 -3.14 -0.14 10.20
N HIS A 55 -4.28 -0.68 9.79
CA HIS A 55 -5.60 -0.16 10.17
C HIS A 55 -5.81 -0.25 11.68
N SER A 56 -5.53 -1.42 12.27
CA SER A 56 -5.64 -1.63 13.71
C SER A 56 -4.72 -0.71 14.49
N LEU A 57 -3.49 -0.56 14.03
CA LEU A 57 -2.50 0.31 14.65
C LEU A 57 -2.97 1.78 14.64
N CYS A 58 -3.43 2.27 13.51
CA CYS A 58 -3.95 3.64 13.40
C CYS A 58 -5.16 3.87 14.30
N PHE A 59 -6.06 2.90 14.36
CA PHE A 59 -7.21 2.97 15.25
C PHE A 59 -6.79 3.09 16.72
N GLN A 60 -5.85 2.26 17.16
CA GLN A 60 -5.35 2.29 18.53
C GLN A 60 -4.62 3.60 18.85
N ILE A 61 -3.78 4.06 17.94
CA ILE A 61 -3.03 5.31 18.11
C ILE A 61 -3.98 6.50 18.19
N ASN A 62 -4.95 6.58 17.28
CA ASN A 62 -5.93 7.67 17.27
C ASN A 62 -6.72 7.72 18.56
N LYS A 63 -7.07 6.57 19.12
CA LYS A 63 -7.90 6.48 20.31
C LYS A 63 -7.13 6.81 21.58
N ARG A 64 -5.84 6.44 21.68
CA ARG A 64 -5.11 6.44 22.96
C ARG A 64 -3.92 7.38 23.05
N TYR A 65 -3.28 7.67 21.90
CA TYR A 65 -1.96 8.30 21.93
C TYR A 65 -1.89 9.67 21.27
N ILE A 66 -2.84 10.02 20.39
CA ILE A 66 -2.80 11.31 19.72
C ILE A 66 -3.43 12.38 20.60
N PRO A 67 -2.66 13.46 20.95
CA PRO A 67 -3.22 14.59 21.66
C PRO A 67 -4.33 15.27 20.86
N LYS A 68 -5.28 15.89 21.54
CA LYS A 68 -6.45 16.55 20.93
C LYS A 68 -6.07 17.68 19.96
N TYR A 69 -4.89 18.26 20.10
CA TYR A 69 -4.44 19.36 19.22
C TYR A 69 -3.81 18.88 17.91
N LEU A 70 -3.53 17.59 17.78
CA LEU A 70 -3.00 17.02 16.55
C LEU A 70 -4.14 16.42 15.72
N SER A 71 -3.92 16.35 14.41
CA SER A 71 -4.79 15.61 13.50
C SER A 71 -4.69 14.11 13.78
N ILE A 72 -5.72 13.38 13.45
CA ILE A 72 -5.67 11.92 13.52
C ILE A 72 -4.87 11.35 12.34
N MET A 73 -4.43 10.11 12.48
CA MET A 73 -3.79 9.36 11.40
C MET A 73 -4.85 8.58 10.63
N ARG A 74 -4.59 8.40 9.35
CA ARG A 74 -5.50 7.71 8.45
C ARG A 74 -4.75 6.69 7.61
N VAL A 75 -5.34 5.51 7.41
CA VAL A 75 -4.84 4.51 6.48
C VAL A 75 -5.57 4.66 5.16
N ILE A 76 -4.81 4.80 4.08
CA ILE A 76 -5.35 4.85 2.72
C ILE A 76 -5.04 3.52 2.07
N ASP A 77 -6.11 2.82 1.66
CA ASP A 77 -6.01 1.52 1.02
C ASP A 77 -6.13 1.66 -0.49
N ARG A 78 -5.03 1.46 -1.18
CA ARG A 78 -4.98 1.46 -2.65
C ARG A 78 -4.50 0.12 -3.20
N ARG A 79 -4.74 -0.96 -2.45
CA ARG A 79 -4.36 -2.31 -2.89
C ARG A 79 -4.96 -2.67 -4.23
N PHE A 80 -6.21 -2.27 -4.46
CA PHE A 80 -6.95 -2.64 -5.66
C PHE A 80 -6.65 -1.76 -6.86
N GLU A 81 -6.03 -0.62 -6.67
CA GLU A 81 -5.70 0.34 -7.71
C GLU A 81 -4.21 0.29 -8.07
N THR A 82 -3.33 0.50 -7.09
CA THR A 82 -1.89 0.60 -7.31
C THR A 82 -1.08 -0.48 -6.58
N GLY A 83 -1.70 -1.27 -5.69
CA GLY A 83 -1.00 -2.24 -4.87
C GLY A 83 -0.28 -1.63 -3.68
N GLU A 84 -0.71 -0.44 -3.25
CA GLU A 84 -0.08 0.30 -2.17
C GLU A 84 -1.04 0.55 -1.02
N ILE A 85 -0.48 0.63 0.18
CA ILE A 85 -1.19 1.06 1.40
C ILE A 85 -0.31 2.13 2.04
N PHE A 86 -0.89 3.21 2.53
CA PHE A 86 -0.09 4.19 3.24
C PHE A 86 -0.82 4.80 4.43
N ILE A 87 -0.04 5.26 5.40
CA ILE A 87 -0.50 5.95 6.59
C ILE A 87 -0.10 7.41 6.46
N LYS A 88 -1.04 8.31 6.71
CA LYS A 88 -0.80 9.76 6.66
C LYS A 88 -1.56 10.47 7.77
N TRP A 89 -1.21 11.72 8.03
CA TRP A 89 -2.08 12.60 8.80
C TRP A 89 -3.34 12.90 7.98
N ASP A 90 -4.49 12.92 8.62
CA ASP A 90 -5.77 13.12 7.93
C ASP A 90 -5.83 14.46 7.18
N ASP A 91 -5.20 15.49 7.71
CA ASP A 91 -5.16 16.83 7.12
C ASP A 91 -4.01 17.06 6.14
N ALA A 92 -3.17 16.07 5.91
CA ALA A 92 -2.06 16.15 4.96
C ALA A 92 -2.47 15.62 3.58
N PRO A 93 -1.84 16.08 2.50
CA PRO A 93 -2.05 15.48 1.18
C PRO A 93 -1.45 14.07 1.09
N ASP A 94 -1.94 13.28 0.14
CA ASP A 94 -1.52 11.89 -0.01
C ASP A 94 -0.02 11.73 -0.26
N GLU A 95 0.61 12.69 -0.94
CA GLU A 95 2.03 12.69 -1.25
C GLU A 95 2.91 12.81 0.00
N GLU A 96 2.35 13.32 1.09
CA GLU A 96 3.05 13.47 2.38
C GLU A 96 2.77 12.31 3.33
N TRP A 97 2.72 11.10 2.78
CA TRP A 97 2.52 9.90 3.59
C TRP A 97 3.68 9.69 4.57
N LEU A 98 3.38 9.05 5.70
CA LEU A 98 4.36 8.74 6.74
C LEU A 98 4.96 7.35 6.57
N ILE A 99 4.12 6.37 6.27
CA ILE A 99 4.52 4.99 6.03
C ILE A 99 3.85 4.51 4.76
N LEU A 100 4.63 3.89 3.87
CA LEU A 100 4.14 3.32 2.62
C LEU A 100 4.45 1.83 2.58
N ILE A 101 3.46 1.02 2.27
CA ILE A 101 3.56 -0.44 2.18
C ILE A 101 3.23 -0.87 0.76
N TYR A 102 4.12 -1.63 0.13
CA TYR A 102 3.88 -2.17 -1.21
C TYR A 102 4.65 -3.46 -1.42
N ILE A 103 4.34 -4.18 -2.48
CA ILE A 103 5.05 -5.40 -2.85
C ILE A 103 6.22 -5.04 -3.76
N LYS A 104 7.40 -5.58 -3.43
CA LYS A 104 8.63 -5.33 -4.17
C LYS A 104 8.47 -5.75 -5.64
N ASN A 105 8.79 -4.82 -6.56
CA ASN A 105 8.68 -5.03 -8.00
C ASN A 105 7.28 -5.48 -8.46
N ASN A 106 6.26 -5.24 -7.65
CA ASN A 106 4.88 -5.66 -7.92
C ASN A 106 4.76 -7.19 -8.16
N SER A 107 5.69 -7.96 -7.60
CA SER A 107 5.73 -9.42 -7.70
C SER A 107 5.33 -10.04 -6.36
N PRO A 108 4.28 -10.88 -6.30
CA PRO A 108 3.79 -11.44 -5.04
C PRO A 108 4.80 -12.35 -4.33
N ASP A 109 5.85 -12.77 -5.01
CA ASP A 109 6.85 -13.69 -4.47
C ASP A 109 8.12 -13.00 -3.95
N GLU A 110 8.28 -11.70 -4.18
CA GLU A 110 9.53 -10.99 -3.85
C GLU A 110 9.54 -10.32 -2.48
N GLY A 111 8.42 -10.33 -1.77
CA GLY A 111 8.32 -9.75 -0.45
C GLY A 111 7.66 -8.37 -0.43
N ILE A 112 7.55 -7.83 0.77
CA ILE A 112 6.84 -6.58 1.03
C ILE A 112 7.84 -5.54 1.51
N VAL A 113 7.74 -4.33 0.96
CA VAL A 113 8.58 -3.19 1.34
C VAL A 113 7.74 -2.22 2.16
N ILE A 114 8.30 -1.75 3.26
CA ILE A 114 7.71 -0.66 4.06
C ILE A 114 8.72 0.49 4.08
N GLU A 115 8.32 1.62 3.51
CA GLU A 115 9.11 2.84 3.53
C GLU A 115 8.62 3.74 4.66
N ASP A 116 9.55 4.28 5.43
CA ASP A 116 9.29 5.07 6.62
C ASP A 116 9.85 6.49 6.44
N LYS A 117 8.95 7.46 6.41
CA LYS A 117 9.25 8.89 6.37
C LYS A 117 8.91 9.60 7.67
N THR A 118 8.69 8.87 8.75
CA THR A 118 8.31 9.50 10.04
C THR A 118 9.42 10.38 10.60
N ASN A 119 10.67 10.09 10.29
CA ASN A 119 11.80 10.95 10.61
C ASN A 119 12.16 11.79 9.38
N PRO A 120 11.96 13.12 9.40
CA PRO A 120 12.26 13.95 8.24
C PRO A 120 13.75 14.01 7.87
N GLU A 121 14.63 13.68 8.80
CA GLU A 121 16.08 13.68 8.57
C GLU A 121 16.57 12.37 7.95
N LYS A 122 15.82 11.28 8.08
CA LYS A 122 16.25 9.96 7.62
C LYS A 122 15.09 9.11 7.17
N ASN A 123 14.91 9.01 5.87
CA ASN A 123 13.97 8.06 5.28
C ASN A 123 14.60 6.68 5.28
N THR A 124 13.85 5.68 5.73
CA THR A 124 14.30 4.30 5.77
C THR A 124 13.37 3.38 4.99
N SER A 125 13.91 2.27 4.51
CA SER A 125 13.16 1.26 3.78
C SER A 125 13.46 -0.10 4.40
N HIS A 126 12.42 -0.88 4.63
CA HIS A 126 12.51 -2.19 5.27
C HIS A 126 11.83 -3.24 4.40
N GLU A 127 12.44 -4.39 4.27
CA GLU A 127 11.86 -5.50 3.51
C GLU A 127 11.43 -6.61 4.45
N TYR A 128 10.25 -7.19 4.17
CA TYR A 128 9.67 -8.27 4.95
C TYR A 128 9.14 -9.36 4.03
N LYS A 129 9.15 -10.58 4.51
CA LYS A 129 8.41 -11.67 3.87
C LYS A 129 6.93 -11.53 4.22
N SER A 130 6.07 -12.12 3.40
CA SER A 130 4.62 -12.04 3.62
C SER A 130 4.17 -12.62 4.98
N ASN A 131 4.97 -13.52 5.56
CA ASN A 131 4.68 -14.12 6.88
C ASN A 131 5.35 -13.38 8.05
N GLU A 132 6.05 -12.28 7.80
CA GLU A 132 6.75 -11.50 8.83
C GLU A 132 5.94 -10.31 9.32
N ILE A 133 4.63 -10.46 9.39
CA ILE A 133 3.71 -9.38 9.77
C ILE A 133 3.99 -8.83 11.18
N PHE A 134 4.39 -9.68 12.12
CA PHE A 134 4.66 -9.22 13.49
C PHE A 134 5.90 -8.33 13.57
N LYS A 135 6.94 -8.66 12.82
CA LYS A 135 8.14 -7.80 12.74
C LYS A 135 7.81 -6.45 12.09
N ALA A 136 7.03 -6.48 11.03
CA ALA A 136 6.59 -5.26 10.36
C ALA A 136 5.73 -4.39 11.27
N SER A 137 4.81 -5.02 11.98
CA SER A 137 3.94 -4.33 12.93
C SER A 137 4.75 -3.65 14.04
N ASP A 138 5.73 -4.34 14.60
CA ASP A 138 6.60 -3.78 15.63
C ASP A 138 7.38 -2.57 15.11
N MET A 139 7.87 -2.63 13.89
CA MET A 139 8.58 -1.50 13.27
C MET A 139 7.66 -0.30 13.09
N MET A 140 6.43 -0.52 12.61
CA MET A 140 5.46 0.56 12.42
C MET A 140 5.05 1.20 13.74
N VAL A 141 4.82 0.40 14.78
CA VAL A 141 4.52 0.90 16.14
C VAL A 141 5.65 1.79 16.63
N ASP A 142 6.89 1.32 16.49
CA ASP A 142 8.08 2.06 16.92
C ASP A 142 8.20 3.40 16.18
N ALA A 143 8.06 3.37 14.86
CA ALA A 143 8.18 4.57 14.02
C ALA A 143 7.11 5.61 14.38
N LEU A 144 5.86 5.20 14.52
CA LEU A 144 4.76 6.10 14.82
C LEU A 144 4.81 6.61 16.25
N THR A 145 5.25 5.78 17.19
CA THR A 145 5.43 6.20 18.58
C THR A 145 6.52 7.27 18.71
N LYS A 146 7.65 7.07 18.02
CA LYS A 146 8.73 8.07 17.98
C LYS A 146 8.28 9.37 17.34
N LEU A 147 7.48 9.28 16.28
CA LEU A 147 6.91 10.47 15.65
C LEU A 147 6.03 11.26 16.62
N LEU A 148 5.14 10.59 17.34
CA LEU A 148 4.26 11.23 18.31
C LEU A 148 5.04 11.86 19.45
N ASP A 149 6.07 11.19 19.96
CA ASP A 149 6.94 11.75 20.98
C ASP A 149 7.67 12.99 20.50
N SER A 150 8.14 12.97 19.25
CA SER A 150 8.77 14.13 18.61
C SER A 150 7.80 15.32 18.49
N GLU A 151 6.57 15.07 18.08
CA GLU A 151 5.54 16.12 17.98
C GLU A 151 5.19 16.72 19.35
N ARG A 152 5.10 15.89 20.38
CA ARG A 152 4.88 16.35 21.75
C ARG A 152 6.03 17.22 22.25
N ASN A 153 7.26 16.82 21.98
CA ASN A 153 8.46 17.55 22.38
C ASN A 153 8.57 18.90 21.68
N LYS A 154 8.21 18.97 20.40
CA LYS A 154 8.15 20.23 19.65
C LYS A 154 7.20 21.22 20.30
N ARG A 155 6.03 20.76 20.73
CA ARG A 155 5.05 21.61 21.40
C ARG A 155 5.55 22.10 22.75
N LYS A 156 6.18 21.24 23.54
CA LYS A 156 6.78 21.62 24.84
C LYS A 156 7.86 22.69 24.68
N THR A 157 8.68 22.55 23.64
CA THR A 157 9.76 23.50 23.35
C THR A 157 9.24 24.87 22.92
N ASN A 158 8.06 24.91 22.25
CA ASN A 158 7.45 26.14 21.76
C ASN A 158 6.54 26.83 22.79
N GLN A 159 6.38 26.25 23.94
CA GLN A 159 5.67 26.85 25.07
C GLN A 159 6.66 27.52 26.02
#